data_d23a1733699c417b7d1e56d597392dc8
#
_entry.id   d23a1733699c417b7d1e56d597392dc8
#
_cell.length_a   1.000
_cell.length_b   1.000
_cell.length_c   1.000
_cell.angle_alpha   90.00
_cell.angle_beta   90.00
_cell.angle_gamma   90.00
#
_symmetry.space_group_name_H-M   'P 1'
#
loop_
_entity.id
_entity.type
_entity.pdbx_description
1 polymer ?
#
loop_
_entity_poly.entity_id
_entity_poly.type
_entity_poly.pdbx_seq_one_letter_code
_entity_poly.pdbx_strand_id
1 'polypeptide(L)'
;MVAAGASLVGLGLVMGFSPSMYAVVLHLLTTENRPARLIRWLTLGIVLGATILMFAFRAVDPDVLARLLEDRTRELLVRRGVDLAAGLVFLLLAAWQWHRSRRPLKPHRPPSPGDARPSRMVLIGLANTFIGFSGPATMYVAGRAIRGAGHHHLWVEVLLYLVFLLGVAGPYLLAAWAWGAFPRAARAVRTGSAWAARQDIRPAVAILLAAAGVVFLVLAAVG
;
A
#
# COMPACT_ATOMS: atom_id res chain seq x y z
N MET A 1 2.28 -23.77 15.03
CA MET A 1 1.11 -22.93 14.75
C MET A 1 1.31 -21.47 15.18
N VAL A 2 1.77 -21.18 16.41
CA VAL A 2 1.97 -19.81 16.89
C VAL A 2 2.97 -19.03 16.02
N ALA A 3 4.12 -19.61 15.68
CA ALA A 3 5.13 -18.99 14.83
C ALA A 3 4.60 -18.69 13.40
N ALA A 4 3.83 -19.62 12.82
CA ALA A 4 3.20 -19.42 11.52
C ALA A 4 2.16 -18.29 11.56
N GLY A 5 1.36 -18.21 12.63
CA GLY A 5 0.42 -17.12 12.84
C GLY A 5 1.12 -15.76 12.95
N ALA A 6 2.19 -15.67 13.73
CA ALA A 6 2.97 -14.44 13.88
C ALA A 6 3.58 -13.97 12.55
N SER A 7 4.14 -14.91 11.77
CA SER A 7 4.66 -14.60 10.43
C SER A 7 3.57 -14.11 9.48
N LEU A 8 2.38 -14.69 9.52
CA LEU A 8 1.24 -14.28 8.70
C LEU A 8 0.71 -12.91 9.08
N VAL A 9 0.67 -12.57 10.38
CA VAL A 9 0.36 -11.19 10.83
C VAL A 9 1.41 -10.23 10.28
N GLY A 10 2.70 -10.56 10.37
CA GLY A 10 3.78 -9.76 9.83
C GLY A 10 3.64 -9.53 8.32
N LEU A 11 3.39 -10.59 7.55
CA LEU A 11 3.12 -10.49 6.11
C LEU A 11 1.87 -9.66 5.82
N GLY A 12 0.80 -9.82 6.61
CA GLY A 12 -0.40 -9.01 6.48
C GLY A 12 -0.12 -7.53 6.74
N LEU A 13 0.68 -7.20 7.75
CA LEU A 13 1.11 -5.83 8.03
C LEU A 13 1.91 -5.24 6.86
N VAL A 14 2.85 -6.01 6.28
CA VAL A 14 3.63 -5.58 5.12
C VAL A 14 2.72 -5.31 3.92
N MET A 15 1.77 -6.20 3.64
CA MET A 15 0.80 -5.99 2.56
C MET A 15 -0.12 -4.80 2.82
N GLY A 16 -0.56 -4.63 4.06
CA GLY A 16 -1.41 -3.51 4.50
C GLY A 16 -0.65 -2.18 4.55
N PHE A 17 0.69 -2.21 4.65
CA PHE A 17 1.49 -1.00 4.73
C PHE A 17 1.65 -0.35 3.34
N SER A 18 0.73 0.55 3.03
CA SER A 18 0.78 1.36 1.82
C SER A 18 0.75 2.85 2.20
N PRO A 19 1.86 3.59 2.00
CA PRO A 19 1.90 5.02 2.32
C PRO A 19 0.79 5.83 1.66
N SER A 20 0.42 5.48 0.42
CA SER A 20 -0.69 6.11 -0.30
C SER A 20 -2.03 5.87 0.39
N MET A 21 -2.27 4.67 0.92
CA MET A 21 -3.50 4.36 1.65
C MET A 21 -3.56 5.06 2.99
N TYR A 22 -2.44 5.16 3.71
CA TYR A 22 -2.39 5.96 4.94
C TYR A 22 -2.66 7.44 4.68
N ALA A 23 -2.17 7.98 3.54
CA ALA A 23 -2.50 9.35 3.12
C ALA A 23 -4.01 9.52 2.85
N VAL A 24 -4.63 8.54 2.16
CA VAL A 24 -6.09 8.53 1.95
C VAL A 24 -6.83 8.45 3.27
N VAL A 25 -6.44 7.54 4.19
CA VAL A 25 -7.05 7.42 5.51
C VAL A 25 -6.92 8.71 6.31
N LEU A 26 -5.73 9.31 6.33
CA LEU A 26 -5.51 10.59 7.01
C LEU A 26 -6.39 11.70 6.40
N HIS A 27 -6.49 11.75 5.09
CA HIS A 27 -7.39 12.69 4.40
C HIS A 27 -8.84 12.49 4.82
N LEU A 28 -9.34 11.25 4.81
CA LEU A 28 -10.70 10.93 5.27
C LEU A 28 -10.93 11.33 6.73
N LEU A 29 -9.97 11.04 7.61
CA LEU A 29 -10.04 11.36 9.03
C LEU A 29 -10.10 12.87 9.28
N THR A 30 -9.47 13.68 8.43
CA THR A 30 -9.37 15.13 8.62
C THR A 30 -10.50 15.91 7.95
N THR A 31 -11.05 15.40 6.83
CA THR A 31 -12.00 16.14 5.98
C THR A 31 -13.44 15.64 6.07
N GLU A 32 -13.65 14.35 6.37
CA GLU A 32 -14.99 13.77 6.29
C GLU A 32 -15.73 13.76 7.63
N ASN A 33 -17.05 13.90 7.57
CA ASN A 33 -17.91 13.90 8.76
C ASN A 33 -18.08 12.51 9.39
N ARG A 34 -17.97 11.45 8.59
CA ARG A 34 -18.10 10.05 9.02
C ARG A 34 -16.92 9.21 8.56
N PRO A 35 -15.69 9.54 8.98
CA PRO A 35 -14.47 8.92 8.46
C PRO A 35 -14.40 7.42 8.74
N ALA A 36 -14.80 6.98 9.94
CA ALA A 36 -14.78 5.56 10.31
C ALA A 36 -15.62 4.68 9.39
N ARG A 37 -16.74 5.19 8.86
CA ARG A 37 -17.56 4.46 7.90
C ARG A 37 -16.84 4.29 6.57
N LEU A 38 -16.22 5.35 6.07
CA LEU A 38 -15.51 5.33 4.80
C LEU A 38 -14.25 4.47 4.85
N ILE A 39 -13.53 4.52 5.98
CA ILE A 39 -12.37 3.65 6.20
C ILE A 39 -12.78 2.18 6.24
N ARG A 40 -13.91 1.83 6.85
CA ARG A 40 -14.42 0.45 6.79
C ARG A 40 -14.71 -0.01 5.37
N TRP A 41 -15.28 0.83 4.51
CA TRP A 41 -15.50 0.51 3.10
C TRP A 41 -14.17 0.40 2.32
N LEU A 42 -13.20 1.26 2.61
CA LEU A 42 -11.85 1.16 2.05
C LEU A 42 -11.19 -0.16 2.43
N THR A 43 -11.24 -0.51 3.73
CA THR A 43 -10.69 -1.77 4.25
C THR A 43 -11.39 -2.97 3.65
N LEU A 44 -12.72 -2.91 3.48
CA LEU A 44 -13.47 -3.96 2.78
C LEU A 44 -12.94 -4.15 1.35
N GLY A 45 -12.65 -3.07 0.63
CA GLY A 45 -12.04 -3.14 -0.70
C GLY A 45 -10.69 -3.83 -0.71
N ILE A 46 -9.83 -3.52 0.27
CA ILE A 46 -8.51 -4.17 0.42
C ILE A 46 -8.69 -5.68 0.73
N VAL A 47 -9.58 -6.03 1.64
CA VAL A 47 -9.87 -7.42 2.00
C VAL A 47 -10.44 -8.20 0.81
N LEU A 48 -11.35 -7.61 0.06
CA LEU A 48 -11.88 -8.21 -1.17
C LEU A 48 -10.78 -8.43 -2.20
N GLY A 49 -9.90 -7.44 -2.40
CA GLY A 49 -8.75 -7.55 -3.30
C GLY A 49 -7.80 -8.67 -2.87
N ALA A 50 -7.46 -8.75 -1.59
CA ALA A 50 -6.64 -9.82 -1.03
C ALA A 50 -7.29 -11.20 -1.25
N THR A 51 -8.61 -11.30 -1.02
CA THR A 51 -9.37 -12.54 -1.22
C THR A 51 -9.38 -12.98 -2.67
N ILE A 52 -9.61 -12.05 -3.60
CA ILE A 52 -9.54 -12.34 -5.05
C ILE A 52 -8.16 -12.83 -5.44
N LEU A 53 -7.09 -12.18 -4.96
CA LEU A 53 -5.72 -12.61 -5.21
C LEU A 53 -5.43 -14.01 -4.63
N MET A 54 -5.94 -14.30 -3.42
CA MET A 54 -5.79 -15.60 -2.80
C MET A 54 -6.41 -16.70 -3.67
N PHE A 55 -7.62 -16.50 -4.17
CA PHE A 55 -8.28 -17.45 -5.06
C PHE A 55 -7.60 -17.54 -6.43
N ALA A 56 -7.16 -16.41 -6.98
CA ALA A 56 -6.41 -16.40 -8.23
C ALA A 56 -5.12 -17.23 -8.13
N PHE A 57 -4.33 -17.04 -7.06
CA PHE A 57 -3.12 -17.81 -6.83
C PHE A 57 -3.37 -19.26 -6.39
N ARG A 58 -4.57 -19.58 -5.92
CA ARG A 58 -4.98 -20.97 -5.67
C ARG A 58 -5.34 -21.70 -6.95
N ALA A 59 -5.87 -20.97 -7.95
CA ALA A 59 -6.24 -21.52 -9.26
C ALA A 59 -5.03 -21.67 -10.20
N VAL A 60 -3.96 -20.93 -9.97
CA VAL A 60 -2.72 -21.00 -10.75
C VAL A 60 -1.75 -21.97 -10.07
N ASP A 61 -1.19 -22.90 -10.83
CA ASP A 61 -0.16 -23.82 -10.34
C ASP A 61 1.03 -23.00 -9.79
N PRO A 62 1.38 -23.19 -8.48
CA PRO A 62 2.47 -22.44 -7.86
C PRO A 62 3.80 -22.61 -8.58
N ASP A 63 4.05 -23.78 -9.18
CA ASP A 63 5.31 -24.08 -9.84
C ASP A 63 5.43 -23.34 -11.19
N VAL A 64 4.31 -23.12 -11.88
CA VAL A 64 4.27 -22.28 -13.10
C VAL A 64 4.55 -20.82 -12.73
N LEU A 65 3.93 -20.33 -11.66
CA LEU A 65 4.13 -18.96 -11.22
C LEU A 65 5.53 -18.73 -10.64
N ALA A 66 6.07 -19.72 -9.90
CA ALA A 66 7.44 -19.66 -9.39
C ALA A 66 8.46 -19.59 -10.53
N ARG A 67 8.33 -20.44 -11.56
CA ARG A 67 9.20 -20.40 -12.75
C ARG A 67 9.09 -19.07 -13.50
N LEU A 68 7.87 -18.57 -13.73
CA LEU A 68 7.66 -17.28 -14.38
C LEU A 68 8.23 -16.09 -13.58
N LEU A 69 8.15 -16.12 -12.25
CA LEU A 69 8.70 -15.09 -11.38
C LEU A 69 10.20 -15.26 -11.20
N GLU A 70 10.70 -16.49 -11.06
CA GLU A 70 12.12 -16.77 -10.83
C GLU A 70 12.96 -16.48 -12.06
N ASP A 71 12.52 -16.93 -13.23
CA ASP A 71 13.22 -16.68 -14.50
C ASP A 71 13.16 -15.19 -14.90
N ARG A 72 11.98 -14.58 -14.84
CA ARG A 72 11.84 -13.15 -15.15
C ARG A 72 12.44 -12.23 -14.09
N THR A 73 12.33 -12.57 -12.81
CA THR A 73 12.85 -11.72 -11.73
C THR A 73 14.36 -11.79 -11.67
N ARG A 74 14.99 -12.95 -11.84
CA ARG A 74 16.45 -13.04 -11.94
C ARG A 74 16.97 -12.33 -13.19
N GLU A 75 16.35 -12.53 -14.33
CA GLU A 75 16.77 -11.91 -15.58
C GLU A 75 16.54 -10.38 -15.58
N LEU A 76 15.50 -9.89 -14.91
CA LEU A 76 15.19 -8.48 -14.76
C LEU A 76 16.01 -7.79 -13.69
N LEU A 77 16.28 -8.45 -12.54
CA LEU A 77 17.10 -7.88 -11.46
C LEU A 77 18.59 -7.82 -11.77
N VAL A 78 19.08 -8.71 -12.63
CA VAL A 78 20.49 -8.74 -13.06
C VAL A 78 20.77 -7.82 -14.26
N ARG A 79 19.73 -7.30 -14.92
CA ARG A 79 19.93 -6.39 -16.08
C ARG A 79 20.17 -4.97 -15.60
N ARG A 80 21.40 -4.47 -15.78
CA ARG A 80 21.77 -3.04 -15.71
C ARG A 80 20.74 -2.10 -16.36
N GLY A 81 20.01 -2.59 -17.37
CA GLY A 81 18.97 -1.86 -18.09
C GLY A 81 17.76 -1.49 -17.22
N VAL A 82 17.40 -2.29 -16.21
CA VAL A 82 16.25 -1.99 -15.33
C VAL A 82 16.61 -0.88 -14.34
N ASP A 83 17.79 -0.94 -13.76
CA ASP A 83 18.27 0.11 -12.85
C ASP A 83 18.48 1.43 -13.58
N LEU A 84 19.02 1.39 -14.81
CA LEU A 84 19.10 2.55 -15.70
C LEU A 84 17.72 3.12 -16.02
N ALA A 85 16.77 2.27 -16.42
CA ALA A 85 15.41 2.69 -16.75
C ALA A 85 14.70 3.27 -15.52
N ALA A 86 14.79 2.60 -14.36
CA ALA A 86 14.23 3.09 -13.10
C ALA A 86 14.85 4.43 -12.70
N GLY A 87 16.18 4.54 -12.73
CA GLY A 87 16.90 5.77 -12.43
C GLY A 87 16.44 6.92 -13.34
N LEU A 88 16.33 6.67 -14.64
CA LEU A 88 15.88 7.68 -15.61
C LEU A 88 14.43 8.11 -15.36
N VAL A 89 13.53 7.16 -15.08
CA VAL A 89 12.12 7.44 -14.74
C VAL A 89 12.03 8.30 -13.48
N PHE A 90 12.79 7.96 -12.43
CA PHE A 90 12.81 8.76 -11.20
C PHE A 90 13.34 10.17 -11.43
N LEU A 91 14.38 10.34 -12.24
CA LEU A 91 14.92 11.67 -12.58
C LEU A 91 13.94 12.48 -13.42
N LEU A 92 13.24 11.86 -14.38
CA LEU A 92 12.19 12.53 -15.16
C LEU A 92 11.02 12.97 -14.27
N LEU A 93 10.60 12.10 -13.35
CA LEU A 93 9.57 12.43 -12.36
C LEU A 93 10.05 13.55 -11.41
N ALA A 94 11.30 13.53 -10.98
CA ALA A 94 11.90 14.59 -10.17
C ALA A 94 11.91 15.93 -10.91
N ALA A 95 12.36 15.94 -12.16
CA ALA A 95 12.37 17.15 -13.01
C ALA A 95 10.96 17.68 -13.26
N TRP A 96 10.01 16.79 -13.56
CA TRP A 96 8.60 17.16 -13.72
C TRP A 96 8.00 17.74 -12.44
N GLN A 97 8.26 17.11 -11.29
CA GLN A 97 7.79 17.56 -10.00
C GLN A 97 8.44 18.90 -9.60
N TRP A 98 9.74 19.06 -9.89
CA TRP A 98 10.46 20.32 -9.68
C TRP A 98 9.87 21.45 -10.54
N HIS A 99 9.62 21.17 -11.81
CA HIS A 99 8.98 22.16 -12.69
C HIS A 99 7.57 22.52 -12.21
N ARG A 100 6.82 21.52 -11.72
CA ARG A 100 5.49 21.74 -11.15
C ARG A 100 5.53 22.50 -9.83
N SER A 101 6.58 22.37 -9.03
CA SER A 101 6.73 23.10 -7.76
C SER A 101 6.94 24.62 -7.97
N ARG A 102 7.49 25.02 -9.12
CA ARG A 102 7.67 26.41 -9.48
C ARG A 102 6.37 27.13 -9.91
N ARG A 103 5.29 26.36 -10.16
CA ARG A 103 3.99 26.94 -10.49
C ARG A 103 3.26 27.33 -9.20
N PRO A 104 2.63 28.53 -9.14
CA PRO A 104 1.87 28.93 -7.97
C PRO A 104 0.82 27.89 -7.64
N LEU A 105 0.66 27.62 -6.34
CA LEU A 105 -0.38 26.72 -5.83
C LEU A 105 -1.72 27.28 -6.29
N LYS A 106 -2.43 26.55 -7.15
CA LYS A 106 -3.85 26.84 -7.34
C LYS A 106 -4.54 26.70 -5.98
N PRO A 107 -5.36 27.68 -5.55
CA PRO A 107 -6.08 27.57 -4.30
C PRO A 107 -6.84 26.24 -4.30
N HIS A 108 -6.46 25.38 -3.39
CA HIS A 108 -7.10 24.08 -3.25
C HIS A 108 -8.52 24.33 -2.78
N ARG A 109 -9.47 24.17 -3.68
CA ARG A 109 -10.88 24.18 -3.31
C ARG A 109 -11.09 22.92 -2.48
N PRO A 110 -11.32 23.04 -1.15
CA PRO A 110 -11.51 21.84 -0.35
C PRO A 110 -12.66 21.05 -0.96
N PRO A 111 -12.51 19.73 -1.13
CA PRO A 111 -13.61 18.87 -1.55
C PRO A 111 -14.79 19.12 -0.62
N SER A 112 -15.98 19.26 -1.16
CA SER A 112 -17.18 19.46 -0.35
C SER A 112 -17.29 18.29 0.65
N PRO A 113 -17.44 18.56 1.96
CA PRO A 113 -17.62 17.50 2.94
C PRO A 113 -18.83 16.65 2.56
N GLY A 114 -18.61 15.33 2.40
CA GLY A 114 -19.70 14.38 2.08
C GLY A 114 -19.70 13.81 0.66
N ASP A 115 -18.78 14.22 -0.23
CA ASP A 115 -18.71 13.69 -1.61
C ASP A 115 -18.08 12.30 -1.73
N ALA A 116 -17.49 11.77 -0.65
CA ALA A 116 -16.88 10.46 -0.64
C ALA A 116 -17.94 9.34 -0.60
N ARG A 117 -18.17 8.70 -1.75
CA ARG A 117 -19.11 7.58 -1.87
C ARG A 117 -18.47 6.29 -1.36
N PRO A 118 -19.22 5.44 -0.59
CA PRO A 118 -18.72 4.15 -0.10
C PRO A 118 -18.17 3.25 -1.21
N SER A 119 -18.85 3.17 -2.36
CA SER A 119 -18.43 2.37 -3.51
C SER A 119 -17.07 2.80 -4.07
N ARG A 120 -16.78 4.11 -4.09
CA ARG A 120 -15.49 4.63 -4.50
C ARG A 120 -14.38 4.21 -3.54
N MET A 121 -14.66 4.15 -2.23
CA MET A 121 -13.69 3.70 -1.24
C MET A 121 -13.37 2.21 -1.40
N VAL A 122 -14.38 1.38 -1.66
CA VAL A 122 -14.16 -0.05 -1.99
C VAL A 122 -13.28 -0.18 -3.22
N LEU A 123 -13.58 0.57 -4.29
CA LEU A 123 -12.80 0.51 -5.53
C LEU A 123 -11.35 0.97 -5.33
N ILE A 124 -11.11 2.03 -4.55
CA ILE A 124 -9.76 2.50 -4.23
C ILE A 124 -8.98 1.43 -3.45
N GLY A 125 -9.59 0.82 -2.42
CA GLY A 125 -8.97 -0.25 -1.64
C GLY A 125 -8.63 -1.47 -2.50
N LEU A 126 -9.58 -1.89 -3.34
CA LEU A 126 -9.42 -3.01 -4.26
C LEU A 126 -8.31 -2.72 -5.28
N ALA A 127 -8.35 -1.57 -5.94
CA ALA A 127 -7.35 -1.17 -6.94
C ALA A 127 -5.93 -1.10 -6.34
N ASN A 128 -5.79 -0.57 -5.12
CA ASN A 128 -4.49 -0.52 -4.44
C ASN A 128 -3.86 -1.90 -4.25
N THR A 129 -4.69 -2.92 -4.01
CA THR A 129 -4.21 -4.29 -3.81
C THR A 129 -3.61 -4.90 -5.08
N PHE A 130 -4.12 -4.51 -6.26
CA PHE A 130 -3.66 -5.02 -7.56
C PHE A 130 -2.56 -4.20 -8.20
N ILE A 131 -2.58 -2.86 -8.03
CA ILE A 131 -1.63 -1.96 -8.68
C ILE A 131 -0.24 -2.04 -8.04
N GLY A 132 -0.16 -2.33 -6.72
CA GLY A 132 1.10 -2.46 -6.00
C GLY A 132 1.75 -3.83 -6.21
N PHE A 133 3.03 -3.87 -6.61
CA PHE A 133 3.78 -5.14 -6.69
C PHE A 133 3.83 -5.89 -5.35
N SER A 134 3.84 -5.17 -4.24
CA SER A 134 3.86 -5.75 -2.88
C SER A 134 2.62 -6.59 -2.58
N GLY A 135 1.44 -6.23 -3.09
CA GLY A 135 0.20 -6.97 -2.87
C GLY A 135 0.27 -8.41 -3.41
N PRO A 136 0.46 -8.61 -4.73
CA PRO A 136 0.59 -9.94 -5.32
C PRO A 136 1.74 -10.76 -4.76
N ALA A 137 2.93 -10.15 -4.58
CA ALA A 137 4.11 -10.84 -4.04
C ALA A 137 3.88 -11.34 -2.61
N THR A 138 3.38 -10.48 -1.72
CA THR A 138 3.08 -10.86 -0.34
C THR A 138 1.98 -11.91 -0.27
N MET A 139 0.97 -11.80 -1.14
CA MET A 139 -0.13 -12.77 -1.18
C MET A 139 0.33 -14.15 -1.66
N TYR A 140 1.27 -14.19 -2.61
CA TYR A 140 1.89 -15.45 -3.04
C TYR A 140 2.63 -16.14 -1.88
N VAL A 141 3.47 -15.39 -1.15
CA VAL A 141 4.21 -15.90 0.01
C VAL A 141 3.26 -16.35 1.12
N ALA A 142 2.24 -15.54 1.44
CA ALA A 142 1.24 -15.86 2.44
C ALA A 142 0.45 -17.12 2.05
N GLY A 143 0.04 -17.25 0.79
CA GLY A 143 -0.66 -18.42 0.29
C GLY A 143 0.15 -19.71 0.40
N ARG A 144 1.47 -19.67 0.16
CA ARG A 144 2.37 -20.80 0.39
C ARG A 144 2.50 -21.14 1.88
N ALA A 145 2.68 -20.12 2.72
CA ALA A 145 2.80 -20.32 4.18
C ALA A 145 1.52 -20.91 4.78
N ILE A 146 0.34 -20.47 4.35
CA ILE A 146 -0.96 -20.98 4.79
C ILE A 146 -1.10 -22.46 4.42
N ARG A 147 -0.81 -22.83 3.16
CA ARG A 147 -0.89 -24.21 2.70
C ARG A 147 0.10 -25.12 3.41
N GLY A 148 1.35 -24.67 3.56
CA GLY A 148 2.38 -25.43 4.25
C GLY A 148 2.08 -25.68 5.73
N ALA A 149 1.46 -24.72 6.41
CA ALA A 149 1.10 -24.83 7.82
C ALA A 149 -0.26 -25.53 8.06
N GLY A 150 -1.14 -25.53 7.06
CA GLY A 150 -2.51 -26.06 7.16
C GLY A 150 -2.63 -27.58 7.20
N HIS A 151 -1.56 -28.33 6.84
CA HIS A 151 -1.52 -29.81 6.86
C HIS A 151 -2.78 -30.44 6.25
N HIS A 152 -3.31 -29.86 5.16
CA HIS A 152 -4.52 -30.29 4.46
C HIS A 152 -5.85 -30.13 5.23
N HIS A 153 -5.85 -29.44 6.37
CA HIS A 153 -7.08 -29.11 7.10
C HIS A 153 -7.62 -27.74 6.71
N LEU A 154 -8.73 -27.69 5.96
CA LEU A 154 -9.36 -26.47 5.49
C LEU A 154 -9.63 -25.44 6.61
N TRP A 155 -10.03 -25.90 7.79
CA TRP A 155 -10.25 -25.01 8.94
C TRP A 155 -9.01 -24.27 9.39
N VAL A 156 -7.86 -24.95 9.36
CA VAL A 156 -6.57 -24.33 9.72
C VAL A 156 -6.16 -23.30 8.67
N GLU A 157 -6.34 -23.62 7.38
CA GLU A 157 -6.08 -22.67 6.31
C GLU A 157 -6.95 -21.41 6.43
N VAL A 158 -8.25 -21.58 6.68
CA VAL A 158 -9.18 -20.47 6.90
C VAL A 158 -8.78 -19.62 8.10
N LEU A 159 -8.45 -20.26 9.23
CA LEU A 159 -8.01 -19.55 10.43
C LEU A 159 -6.75 -18.74 10.17
N LEU A 160 -5.74 -19.35 9.54
CA LEU A 160 -4.48 -18.69 9.20
C LEU A 160 -4.72 -17.53 8.21
N TYR A 161 -5.63 -17.70 7.27
CA TYR A 161 -6.02 -16.64 6.36
C TYR A 161 -6.72 -15.46 7.09
N LEU A 162 -7.60 -15.74 8.04
CA LEU A 162 -8.21 -14.69 8.88
C LEU A 162 -7.16 -13.96 9.71
N VAL A 163 -6.18 -14.66 10.26
CA VAL A 163 -5.04 -14.07 10.98
C VAL A 163 -4.23 -13.15 10.06
N PHE A 164 -3.98 -13.57 8.82
CA PHE A 164 -3.35 -12.72 7.82
C PHE A 164 -4.18 -11.47 7.51
N LEU A 165 -5.50 -11.63 7.29
CA LEU A 165 -6.41 -10.51 7.05
C LEU A 165 -6.48 -9.52 8.21
N LEU A 166 -6.35 -10.00 9.46
CA LEU A 166 -6.22 -9.11 10.63
C LEU A 166 -4.96 -8.25 10.54
N GLY A 167 -3.85 -8.81 10.05
CA GLY A 167 -2.64 -8.03 9.78
C GLY A 167 -2.87 -6.96 8.71
N VAL A 168 -3.57 -7.30 7.62
CA VAL A 168 -3.86 -6.38 6.50
C VAL A 168 -4.82 -5.26 6.92
N ALA A 169 -5.93 -5.61 7.57
CA ALA A 169 -7.02 -4.71 7.90
C ALA A 169 -6.81 -3.96 9.23
N GLY A 170 -6.10 -4.61 10.17
CA GLY A 170 -5.93 -4.16 11.55
C GLY A 170 -5.49 -2.69 11.67
N PRO A 171 -4.42 -2.27 11.01
CA PRO A 171 -3.94 -0.89 11.12
C PRO A 171 -4.97 0.16 10.72
N TYR A 172 -5.76 -0.10 9.67
CA TYR A 172 -6.80 0.81 9.20
C TYR A 172 -7.98 0.90 10.16
N LEU A 173 -8.41 -0.26 10.67
CA LEU A 173 -9.50 -0.33 11.64
C LEU A 173 -9.08 0.27 12.98
N LEU A 174 -7.84 0.03 13.41
CA LEU A 174 -7.26 0.66 14.60
C LEU A 174 -7.17 2.18 14.44
N ALA A 175 -6.74 2.68 13.28
CA ALA A 175 -6.73 4.12 13.01
C ALA A 175 -8.13 4.73 13.09
N ALA A 176 -9.14 4.06 12.52
CA ALA A 176 -10.53 4.51 12.56
C ALA A 176 -11.10 4.49 13.99
N TRP A 177 -10.77 3.45 14.78
CA TRP A 177 -11.17 3.33 16.17
C TRP A 177 -10.48 4.38 17.05
N ALA A 178 -9.15 4.49 16.93
CA ALA A 178 -8.36 5.45 17.71
C ALA A 178 -8.80 6.89 17.47
N TRP A 179 -9.23 7.21 16.25
CA TRP A 179 -9.76 8.54 15.95
C TRP A 179 -11.01 8.89 16.75
N GLY A 180 -11.90 7.91 16.97
CA GLY A 180 -13.08 8.08 17.79
C GLY A 180 -12.77 8.05 19.30
N ALA A 181 -11.83 7.18 19.71
CA ALA A 181 -11.47 6.96 21.11
C ALA A 181 -10.61 8.10 21.71
N PHE A 182 -9.77 8.75 20.88
CA PHE A 182 -8.82 9.77 21.32
C PHE A 182 -9.04 11.14 20.66
N PRO A 183 -10.06 11.91 21.05
CA PRO A 183 -10.40 13.18 20.41
C PRO A 183 -9.31 14.26 20.57
N ARG A 184 -8.43 14.15 21.57
CA ARG A 184 -7.28 15.05 21.74
C ARG A 184 -6.22 14.78 20.67
N ALA A 185 -5.88 13.50 20.43
CA ALA A 185 -4.96 13.11 19.37
C ALA A 185 -5.52 13.46 17.99
N ALA A 186 -6.81 13.24 17.75
CA ALA A 186 -7.48 13.60 16.52
C ALA A 186 -7.38 15.12 16.24
N ARG A 187 -7.53 15.97 17.25
CA ARG A 187 -7.34 17.43 17.10
C ARG A 187 -5.88 17.78 16.76
N ALA A 188 -4.91 17.19 17.46
CA ALA A 188 -3.48 17.42 17.18
C ALA A 188 -3.12 17.04 15.74
N VAL A 189 -3.62 15.89 15.25
CA VAL A 189 -3.40 15.44 13.89
C VAL A 189 -4.07 16.38 12.87
N ARG A 190 -5.29 16.87 13.12
CA ARG A 190 -5.94 17.86 12.24
C ARG A 190 -5.16 19.17 12.17
N THR A 191 -4.66 19.65 13.30
CA THR A 191 -3.84 20.88 13.33
C THR A 191 -2.52 20.65 12.59
N GLY A 192 -1.86 19.53 12.83
CA GLY A 192 -0.61 19.16 12.15
C GLY A 192 -0.80 18.97 10.65
N SER A 193 -1.87 18.30 10.21
CA SER A 193 -2.19 18.12 8.79
C SER A 193 -2.54 19.44 8.10
N ALA A 194 -3.26 20.34 8.77
CA ALA A 194 -3.55 21.67 8.26
C ALA A 194 -2.28 22.53 8.17
N TRP A 195 -1.36 22.40 9.10
CA TRP A 195 -0.04 23.02 9.02
C TRP A 195 0.78 22.44 7.86
N ALA A 196 0.87 21.11 7.75
CA ALA A 196 1.58 20.42 6.67
C ALA A 196 1.01 20.75 5.28
N ALA A 197 -0.32 20.90 5.17
CA ALA A 197 -0.97 21.29 3.91
C ALA A 197 -0.62 22.72 3.46
N ARG A 198 -0.17 23.59 4.39
CA ARG A 198 0.32 24.94 4.09
C ARG A 198 1.78 24.95 3.64
N GLN A 199 2.53 23.89 3.95
CA GLN A 199 3.91 23.72 3.55
C GLN A 199 3.95 23.22 2.10
N ASP A 200 4.73 23.88 1.26
CA ASP A 200 5.00 23.35 -0.08
C ASP A 200 6.00 22.20 -0.01
N ILE A 201 5.49 20.97 0.14
CA ILE A 201 6.30 19.75 0.18
C ILE A 201 6.78 19.28 -1.21
N ARG A 202 6.34 19.96 -2.30
CA ARG A 202 6.69 19.59 -3.68
C ARG A 202 8.19 19.57 -3.94
N PRO A 203 8.98 20.59 -3.49
CA PRO A 203 10.41 20.54 -3.69
C PRO A 203 11.09 19.42 -2.90
N ALA A 204 10.62 19.12 -1.68
CA ALA A 204 11.14 17.99 -0.90
C ALA A 204 10.90 16.64 -1.60
N VAL A 205 9.70 16.44 -2.17
CA VAL A 205 9.37 15.24 -2.97
C VAL A 205 10.25 15.17 -4.22
N ALA A 206 10.50 16.28 -4.91
CA ALA A 206 11.38 16.30 -6.07
C ALA A 206 12.82 15.93 -5.72
N ILE A 207 13.33 16.41 -4.58
CA ILE A 207 14.68 16.07 -4.08
C ILE A 207 14.78 14.57 -3.74
N LEU A 208 13.75 14.01 -3.06
CA LEU A 208 13.72 12.57 -2.75
C LEU A 208 13.68 11.70 -4.01
N LEU A 209 12.89 12.09 -5.00
CA LEU A 209 12.84 11.38 -6.29
C LEU A 209 14.19 11.49 -7.03
N ALA A 210 14.83 12.66 -7.00
CA ALA A 210 16.16 12.83 -7.58
C ALA A 210 17.22 11.96 -6.89
N ALA A 211 17.22 11.93 -5.56
CA ALA A 211 18.10 11.08 -4.78
C ALA A 211 17.90 9.59 -5.10
N ALA A 212 16.64 9.13 -5.16
CA ALA A 212 16.33 7.76 -5.55
C ALA A 212 16.83 7.46 -6.97
N GLY A 213 16.59 8.37 -7.92
CA GLY A 213 17.06 8.23 -9.30
C GLY A 213 18.58 8.10 -9.39
N VAL A 214 19.32 8.92 -8.64
CA VAL A 214 20.78 8.85 -8.56
C VAL A 214 21.25 7.51 -7.99
N VAL A 215 20.61 7.02 -6.91
CA VAL A 215 20.94 5.72 -6.31
C VAL A 215 20.79 4.59 -7.35
N PHE A 216 19.69 4.55 -8.10
CA PHE A 216 19.48 3.54 -9.14
C PHE A 216 20.50 3.65 -10.28
N LEU A 217 20.90 4.86 -10.68
CA LEU A 217 21.93 5.05 -11.69
C LEU A 217 23.31 4.59 -11.20
N VAL A 218 23.63 4.83 -9.92
CA VAL A 218 24.87 4.35 -9.30
C VAL A 218 24.86 2.81 -9.25
N LEU A 219 23.75 2.19 -8.84
CA LEU A 219 23.60 0.73 -8.84
C LEU A 219 23.80 0.17 -10.25
N ALA A 220 23.21 0.79 -11.28
CA ALA A 220 23.40 0.40 -12.67
C ALA A 220 24.85 0.55 -13.16
N ALA A 221 25.61 1.49 -12.61
CA ALA A 221 27.01 1.72 -13.00
C ALA A 221 27.97 0.74 -12.32
N VAL A 222 27.67 0.33 -11.07
CA VAL A 222 28.55 -0.51 -10.22
C VAL A 222 28.25 -2.01 -10.40
N GLY A 223 27.00 -2.40 -10.71
CA GLY A 223 26.58 -3.79 -10.97
C GLY A 223 26.74 -4.15 -12.44
#